data_9c7f3580eb8f149467264ae853a6c85f
#
_entry.id   9c7f3580eb8f149467264ae853a6c85f
#
_cell.length_a   1.000
_cell.length_b   1.000
_cell.length_c   1.000
_cell.angle_alpha   90.00
_cell.angle_beta   90.00
_cell.angle_gamma   90.00
#
_symmetry.space_group_name_H-M   'P 1'
#
loop_
_entity.id
_entity.type
_entity.pdbx_description
1 polymer ?
#
loop_
_entity_poly.entity_id
_entity_poly.type
_entity_poly.pdbx_seq_one_letter_code
_entity_poly.pdbx_strand_id
1 'polypeptide(L)'
;MSSAQFVFQAVKGIQANMEYFVTMVPLDCLSKLFVFNNEELPPELRAQRVLNKARIPAMCDYIIKNPTSYVFSALTASVDGDILFTPLSKEHPTLGTITIDFSSKLLINDGQHRRAAIEAALKINPDLKYEHIPVVLYHDLGLKRAQQMFSDLNKFALRPTHSLNIMYDNRDADSKLSKEIIANVPVFHGLVDTEHTSISNRSNQLFTLSGIHRGTKALFSGLTWDYEKKREVGISFWTSVSDYMQDWKDVYEGKKKAYVIRQDSLSSLSITIKGLGTVGNEILRQAPDTVNTALSRLTTIDWHKNGPLWKEGIVVDGSVVSSRATQKMMESILRNAIRGAANGQLIDKGRSTANIGDYPTDLSLRQHPLDLRL
;
A
#
# COMPACT_ATOMS: atom_id res chain seq x y z
N MET A 1 48.15 0.97 21.20
CA MET A 1 47.01 0.08 21.45
C MET A 1 46.25 -0.03 20.12
N SER A 2 46.09 -1.24 19.58
CA SER A 2 45.25 -1.37 18.34
C SER A 2 43.82 -1.03 18.71
N SER A 3 43.23 -0.06 18.01
CA SER A 3 41.81 0.25 18.16
C SER A 3 40.97 -0.98 17.76
N ALA A 4 39.86 -1.19 18.42
CA ALA A 4 38.93 -2.23 18.03
C ALA A 4 38.33 -1.90 16.64
N GLN A 5 38.21 -2.90 15.79
CA GLN A 5 37.83 -2.71 14.39
C GLN A 5 36.75 -3.70 13.94
N PHE A 6 35.87 -3.25 13.09
CA PHE A 6 35.00 -4.11 12.32
C PHE A 6 35.75 -4.60 11.07
N VAL A 7 35.74 -5.90 10.83
CA VAL A 7 36.35 -6.51 9.64
C VAL A 7 35.28 -7.34 8.92
N PHE A 8 35.02 -7.03 7.66
CA PHE A 8 34.06 -7.76 6.84
C PHE A 8 34.63 -8.13 5.48
N GLN A 9 34.21 -9.25 4.95
CA GLN A 9 34.42 -9.55 3.52
C GLN A 9 33.62 -8.57 2.68
N ALA A 10 34.21 -8.06 1.58
CA ALA A 10 33.54 -7.07 0.75
C ALA A 10 33.93 -7.16 -0.71
N VAL A 11 33.04 -6.67 -1.55
CA VAL A 11 33.31 -6.38 -2.96
C VAL A 11 33.37 -4.86 -3.14
N LYS A 12 34.47 -4.40 -3.75
CA LYS A 12 34.67 -2.99 -4.08
C LYS A 12 34.09 -2.68 -5.45
N GLY A 13 33.31 -1.60 -5.54
CA GLY A 13 32.78 -1.06 -6.78
C GLY A 13 33.14 0.42 -6.95
N ILE A 14 32.87 0.95 -8.14
CA ILE A 14 33.02 2.36 -8.47
C ILE A 14 31.69 2.86 -9.06
N GLN A 15 31.18 3.97 -8.54
CA GLN A 15 30.01 4.67 -9.06
C GLN A 15 30.26 6.18 -9.02
N ALA A 16 30.03 6.88 -10.14
CA ALA A 16 30.31 8.30 -10.28
C ALA A 16 31.74 8.69 -9.85
N ASN A 17 32.73 7.88 -10.24
CA ASN A 17 34.15 7.98 -9.87
C ASN A 17 34.44 7.85 -8.35
N MET A 18 33.49 7.36 -7.56
CA MET A 18 33.65 7.14 -6.13
C MET A 18 33.65 5.64 -5.82
N GLU A 19 34.59 5.21 -4.98
CA GLU A 19 34.59 3.84 -4.48
C GLU A 19 33.45 3.62 -3.50
N TYR A 20 32.85 2.43 -3.54
CA TYR A 20 31.90 1.94 -2.56
C TYR A 20 32.13 0.46 -2.32
N PHE A 21 31.58 -0.07 -1.24
CA PHE A 21 31.79 -1.44 -0.82
C PHE A 21 30.45 -2.12 -0.53
N VAL A 22 30.33 -3.38 -0.96
CA VAL A 22 29.17 -4.22 -0.61
C VAL A 22 29.68 -5.33 0.30
N THR A 23 29.05 -5.46 1.46
CA THR A 23 29.38 -6.46 2.46
C THR A 23 28.17 -7.14 3.02
N MET A 24 28.35 -8.37 3.56
CA MET A 24 27.32 -9.11 4.28
C MET A 24 27.54 -8.92 5.78
N VAL A 25 26.57 -8.30 6.45
CA VAL A 25 26.64 -8.02 7.89
C VAL A 25 25.72 -8.97 8.64
N PRO A 26 26.23 -9.71 9.67
CA PRO A 26 25.37 -10.48 10.56
C PRO A 26 24.33 -9.61 11.23
N LEU A 27 23.09 -10.12 11.37
CA LEU A 27 21.99 -9.30 11.86
C LEU A 27 22.22 -8.79 13.30
N ASP A 28 22.90 -9.53 14.15
CA ASP A 28 23.23 -9.11 15.53
C ASP A 28 24.31 -8.02 15.59
N CYS A 29 25.06 -7.81 14.51
CA CYS A 29 26.05 -6.73 14.42
C CYS A 29 25.43 -5.38 14.08
N LEU A 30 24.19 -5.33 13.56
CA LEU A 30 23.56 -4.10 13.09
C LEU A 30 23.43 -3.04 14.19
N SER A 31 23.03 -3.46 15.41
CA SER A 31 22.90 -2.54 16.54
C SER A 31 24.24 -1.98 17.03
N LYS A 32 25.34 -2.73 16.83
CA LYS A 32 26.70 -2.32 17.19
C LYS A 32 27.31 -1.42 16.11
N LEU A 33 27.02 -1.72 14.85
CA LEU A 33 27.56 -1.00 13.69
C LEU A 33 26.89 0.37 13.53
N PHE A 34 25.57 0.47 13.76
CA PHE A 34 24.77 1.68 13.56
C PHE A 34 24.31 2.29 14.89
N VAL A 35 25.24 2.64 15.76
CA VAL A 35 24.95 3.25 17.05
C VAL A 35 24.45 4.69 16.90
N PHE A 36 24.97 5.42 15.89
CA PHE A 36 24.66 6.82 15.71
C PHE A 36 23.22 7.03 15.22
N ASN A 37 22.47 7.85 15.96
CA ASN A 37 21.12 8.27 15.61
C ASN A 37 21.01 9.80 15.65
N ASN A 38 20.60 10.43 14.55
CA ASN A 38 20.42 11.86 14.43
C ASN A 38 18.95 12.30 14.41
N GLU A 39 18.03 11.48 14.97
CA GLU A 39 16.59 11.76 14.96
C GLU A 39 16.22 13.03 15.74
N GLU A 40 17.01 13.40 16.74
CA GLU A 40 16.79 14.60 17.57
C GLU A 40 17.24 15.89 16.88
N LEU A 41 17.99 15.81 15.77
CA LEU A 41 18.44 16.97 15.04
C LEU A 41 17.31 17.59 14.20
N PRO A 42 17.31 18.92 13.99
CA PRO A 42 16.45 19.57 13.02
C PRO A 42 16.61 19.00 11.61
N PRO A 43 15.57 19.07 10.73
CA PRO A 43 15.63 18.50 9.37
C PRO A 43 16.84 18.95 8.55
N GLU A 44 17.27 20.20 8.71
CA GLU A 44 18.38 20.80 7.98
C GLU A 44 19.75 20.21 8.37
N LEU A 45 19.82 19.64 9.59
CA LEU A 45 21.03 19.03 10.15
C LEU A 45 20.98 17.49 10.14
N ARG A 46 19.93 16.91 9.60
CA ARG A 46 19.78 15.44 9.48
C ARG A 46 20.10 14.97 8.07
N ALA A 47 20.79 13.84 7.98
CA ALA A 47 20.99 13.14 6.70
C ALA A 47 19.85 12.14 6.36
N GLN A 48 18.90 11.96 7.26
CA GLN A 48 17.76 11.04 7.08
C GLN A 48 16.50 11.58 7.78
N ARG A 49 15.32 11.10 7.38
CA ARG A 49 14.07 11.47 8.05
C ARG A 49 13.87 10.68 9.35
N VAL A 50 13.02 11.21 10.23
CA VAL A 50 12.62 10.52 11.47
C VAL A 50 12.01 9.14 11.16
N LEU A 51 12.38 8.16 11.98
CA LEU A 51 11.88 6.79 11.89
C LEU A 51 10.38 6.75 12.18
N ASN A 52 9.58 6.26 11.24
CA ASN A 52 8.17 6.00 11.50
C ASN A 52 8.01 4.68 12.28
N LYS A 53 7.97 4.78 13.60
CA LYS A 53 7.89 3.64 14.52
C LYS A 53 6.65 2.76 14.29
N ALA A 54 5.55 3.32 13.76
CA ALA A 54 4.33 2.56 13.45
C ALA A 54 4.51 1.49 12.36
N ARG A 55 5.59 1.57 11.55
CA ARG A 55 5.89 0.58 10.52
C ARG A 55 6.69 -0.62 11.04
N ILE A 56 7.35 -0.49 12.19
CA ILE A 56 8.26 -1.52 12.72
C ILE A 56 7.53 -2.83 13.07
N PRO A 57 6.36 -2.82 13.76
CA PRO A 57 5.68 -4.07 14.12
C PRO A 57 5.32 -4.93 12.91
N ALA A 58 4.76 -4.31 11.85
CA ALA A 58 4.39 -5.04 10.64
C ALA A 58 5.60 -5.65 9.92
N MET A 59 6.75 -4.97 9.90
CA MET A 59 7.99 -5.49 9.30
C MET A 59 8.65 -6.56 10.18
N CYS A 60 8.59 -6.42 11.50
CA CYS A 60 9.02 -7.44 12.44
C CYS A 60 8.18 -8.72 12.28
N ASP A 61 6.85 -8.59 12.26
CA ASP A 61 5.93 -9.69 12.00
C ASP A 61 6.20 -10.39 10.67
N TYR A 62 6.58 -9.63 9.63
CA TYR A 62 6.94 -10.19 8.34
C TYR A 62 8.16 -11.12 8.45
N ILE A 63 9.19 -10.75 9.20
CA ILE A 63 10.35 -11.63 9.45
C ILE A 63 9.91 -12.87 10.22
N ILE A 64 9.24 -12.69 11.36
CA ILE A 64 8.90 -13.77 12.29
C ILE A 64 7.93 -14.79 11.67
N LYS A 65 6.96 -14.33 10.88
CA LYS A 65 5.96 -15.20 10.23
C LYS A 65 6.46 -15.86 8.94
N ASN A 66 7.60 -15.44 8.42
CA ASN A 66 8.16 -15.97 7.16
C ASN A 66 9.64 -16.37 7.29
N PRO A 67 10.03 -17.18 8.29
CA PRO A 67 11.44 -17.41 8.63
C PRO A 67 12.27 -18.04 7.51
N THR A 68 11.64 -18.71 6.55
CA THR A 68 12.31 -19.37 5.42
C THR A 68 12.15 -18.65 4.10
N SER A 69 11.49 -17.47 4.10
CA SER A 69 11.11 -16.84 2.83
C SER A 69 11.01 -15.30 2.89
N TYR A 70 11.35 -14.68 4.02
CA TYR A 70 11.42 -13.22 4.03
C TYR A 70 12.61 -12.71 3.21
N VAL A 71 12.48 -11.53 2.61
CA VAL A 71 13.53 -10.91 1.79
C VAL A 71 13.58 -9.42 2.10
N PHE A 72 14.78 -8.91 2.39
CA PHE A 72 15.07 -7.49 2.46
C PHE A 72 16.11 -7.08 1.43
N SER A 73 15.93 -5.89 0.84
CA SER A 73 16.98 -5.25 0.05
C SER A 73 18.12 -4.76 0.95
N ALA A 74 19.29 -4.49 0.36
CA ALA A 74 20.46 -3.97 1.07
C ALA A 74 20.14 -2.70 1.88
N LEU A 75 20.84 -2.53 3.02
CA LEU A 75 20.95 -1.24 3.68
C LEU A 75 22.00 -0.40 2.93
N THR A 76 21.82 0.91 2.90
CA THR A 76 22.82 1.85 2.36
C THR A 76 23.27 2.78 3.48
N ALA A 77 24.58 2.90 3.67
CA ALA A 77 25.13 3.72 4.74
C ALA A 77 26.38 4.49 4.30
N SER A 78 26.60 5.63 4.94
CA SER A 78 27.84 6.41 4.87
C SER A 78 28.68 6.16 6.11
N VAL A 79 30.00 6.12 5.94
CA VAL A 79 31.00 5.94 7.00
C VAL A 79 31.79 7.24 7.16
N ASP A 80 31.66 7.87 8.33
CA ASP A 80 32.52 9.01 8.73
C ASP A 80 33.80 8.45 9.34
N GLY A 81 34.81 8.32 8.54
CA GLY A 81 36.09 7.69 8.84
C GLY A 81 36.63 6.88 7.66
N ASP A 82 37.82 6.30 7.85
CA ASP A 82 38.48 5.54 6.81
C ASP A 82 37.86 4.14 6.68
N ILE A 83 37.66 3.72 5.43
CA ILE A 83 37.37 2.33 5.06
C ILE A 83 38.63 1.78 4.41
N LEU A 84 39.40 0.98 5.15
CA LEU A 84 40.58 0.34 4.60
C LEU A 84 40.17 -0.93 3.85
N PHE A 85 40.40 -0.95 2.54
CA PHE A 85 40.17 -2.13 1.72
C PHE A 85 41.47 -2.90 1.44
N THR A 86 41.47 -4.18 1.76
CA THR A 86 42.59 -5.08 1.47
C THR A 86 42.14 -6.10 0.45
N PRO A 87 42.65 -6.05 -0.80
CA PRO A 87 42.33 -7.02 -1.86
C PRO A 87 42.73 -8.45 -1.47
N LEU A 88 41.95 -9.42 -1.91
CA LEU A 88 42.24 -10.85 -1.72
C LEU A 88 43.55 -11.25 -2.42
N SER A 89 43.70 -10.81 -3.65
CA SER A 89 44.94 -11.03 -4.45
C SER A 89 45.04 -9.99 -5.56
N LYS A 90 46.16 -10.01 -6.30
CA LYS A 90 46.35 -9.15 -7.48
C LYS A 90 45.38 -9.50 -8.62
N GLU A 91 45.04 -10.78 -8.74
CA GLU A 91 44.10 -11.30 -9.74
C GLU A 91 42.64 -10.94 -9.41
N HIS A 92 42.36 -10.68 -8.13
CA HIS A 92 41.01 -10.31 -7.63
C HIS A 92 41.05 -8.98 -6.89
N PRO A 93 41.35 -7.87 -7.57
CA PRO A 93 41.58 -6.56 -6.95
C PRO A 93 40.33 -5.89 -6.37
N THR A 94 39.14 -6.39 -6.74
CA THR A 94 37.86 -5.87 -6.27
C THR A 94 37.21 -6.74 -5.17
N LEU A 95 37.74 -7.94 -4.93
CA LEU A 95 37.29 -8.82 -3.85
C LEU A 95 38.30 -8.74 -2.70
N GLY A 96 37.84 -8.61 -1.46
CA GLY A 96 38.74 -8.50 -0.32
C GLY A 96 38.06 -8.35 0.99
N THR A 97 38.70 -7.66 1.91
CA THR A 97 38.16 -7.31 3.23
C THR A 97 38.17 -5.79 3.41
N ILE A 98 37.14 -5.30 4.08
CA ILE A 98 37.12 -3.92 4.60
C ILE A 98 37.37 -3.94 6.10
N THR A 99 38.11 -2.95 6.57
CA THR A 99 38.35 -2.69 7.97
C THR A 99 37.86 -1.28 8.29
N ILE A 100 37.03 -1.15 9.34
CA ILE A 100 36.45 0.10 9.79
C ILE A 100 36.73 0.22 11.28
N ASP A 101 37.25 1.34 11.74
CA ASP A 101 37.50 1.60 13.14
C ASP A 101 36.18 1.74 13.91
N PHE A 102 36.12 1.24 15.16
CA PHE A 102 34.94 1.35 16.03
C PHE A 102 34.58 2.82 16.35
N SER A 103 35.54 3.73 16.28
CA SER A 103 35.29 5.14 16.46
C SER A 103 34.59 5.80 15.29
N SER A 104 34.58 5.16 14.10
CA SER A 104 33.91 5.67 12.92
C SER A 104 32.38 5.70 13.13
N LYS A 105 31.75 6.78 12.68
CA LYS A 105 30.29 6.89 12.71
C LYS A 105 29.71 6.37 11.42
N LEU A 106 28.79 5.44 11.52
CA LEU A 106 28.05 4.91 10.38
C LEU A 106 26.61 5.44 10.41
N LEU A 107 26.22 6.07 9.32
CA LEU A 107 24.89 6.67 9.16
C LEU A 107 24.12 5.94 8.06
N ILE A 108 22.96 5.39 8.40
CA ILE A 108 22.08 4.72 7.41
C ILE A 108 21.41 5.79 6.54
N ASN A 109 21.68 5.78 5.24
CA ASN A 109 21.04 6.65 4.25
C ASN A 109 19.71 6.05 3.75
N ASP A 110 19.65 4.71 3.59
CA ASP A 110 18.41 3.97 3.33
C ASP A 110 18.36 2.66 4.11
N GLY A 111 17.16 2.30 4.59
CA GLY A 111 16.92 1.03 5.28
C GLY A 111 16.78 1.12 6.79
N GLN A 112 16.68 2.29 7.40
CA GLN A 112 16.52 2.47 8.85
C GLN A 112 15.32 1.69 9.44
N HIS A 113 14.18 1.60 8.72
CA HIS A 113 13.04 0.80 9.17
C HIS A 113 13.34 -0.71 9.13
N ARG A 114 14.11 -1.17 8.13
CA ARG A 114 14.57 -2.55 8.03
C ARG A 114 15.46 -2.92 9.20
N ARG A 115 16.47 -2.08 9.50
CA ARG A 115 17.32 -2.23 10.68
C ARG A 115 16.49 -2.36 11.96
N ALA A 116 15.60 -1.39 12.22
CA ALA A 116 14.80 -1.37 13.43
C ALA A 116 13.86 -2.59 13.55
N ALA A 117 13.31 -3.07 12.42
CA ALA A 117 12.50 -4.28 12.38
C ALA A 117 13.32 -5.54 12.65
N ILE A 118 14.55 -5.64 12.13
CA ILE A 118 15.48 -6.74 12.40
C ILE A 118 15.85 -6.75 13.90
N GLU A 119 16.18 -5.61 14.48
CA GLU A 119 16.50 -5.51 15.92
C GLU A 119 15.30 -5.92 16.79
N ALA A 120 14.08 -5.59 16.38
CA ALA A 120 12.88 -6.04 17.07
C ALA A 120 12.66 -7.55 16.91
N ALA A 121 12.91 -8.10 15.73
CA ALA A 121 12.78 -9.53 15.44
C ALA A 121 13.82 -10.38 16.19
N LEU A 122 15.06 -9.91 16.32
CA LEU A 122 16.12 -10.56 17.11
C LEU A 122 15.76 -10.72 18.60
N LYS A 123 14.95 -9.81 19.16
CA LYS A 123 14.45 -9.92 20.53
C LYS A 123 13.42 -11.05 20.69
N ILE A 124 12.70 -11.38 19.62
CA ILE A 124 11.68 -12.43 19.60
C ILE A 124 12.30 -13.78 19.22
N ASN A 125 13.16 -13.76 18.18
CA ASN A 125 13.87 -14.94 17.70
C ASN A 125 15.38 -14.67 17.66
N PRO A 126 16.14 -15.03 18.71
CA PRO A 126 17.59 -14.82 18.76
C PRO A 126 18.41 -15.60 17.73
N ASP A 127 17.85 -16.66 17.14
CA ASP A 127 18.55 -17.47 16.13
C ASP A 127 18.77 -16.74 14.80
N LEU A 128 18.01 -15.67 14.56
CA LEU A 128 18.23 -14.75 13.45
C LEU A 128 19.64 -14.10 13.45
N LYS A 129 20.38 -14.16 14.57
CA LYS A 129 21.76 -13.67 14.68
C LYS A 129 22.73 -14.33 13.66
N TYR A 130 22.41 -15.53 13.21
CA TYR A 130 23.22 -16.24 12.22
C TYR A 130 22.92 -15.86 10.77
N GLU A 131 21.86 -15.08 10.55
CA GLU A 131 21.49 -14.56 9.24
C GLU A 131 22.22 -13.25 8.92
N HIS A 132 22.22 -12.85 7.67
CA HIS A 132 22.95 -11.69 7.17
C HIS A 132 22.04 -10.79 6.35
N ILE A 133 22.42 -9.51 6.30
CA ILE A 133 21.83 -8.53 5.39
C ILE A 133 22.96 -7.87 4.57
N PRO A 134 22.78 -7.66 3.26
CA PRO A 134 23.74 -6.89 2.50
C PRO A 134 23.72 -5.42 2.93
N VAL A 135 24.91 -4.82 3.06
CA VAL A 135 25.10 -3.41 3.36
C VAL A 135 26.02 -2.80 2.30
N VAL A 136 25.57 -1.70 1.71
CA VAL A 136 26.34 -0.89 0.78
C VAL A 136 26.92 0.29 1.56
N LEU A 137 28.25 0.39 1.59
CA LEU A 137 28.98 1.40 2.33
C LEU A 137 29.65 2.42 1.40
N TYR A 138 29.44 3.68 1.67
CA TYR A 138 30.06 4.81 0.99
C TYR A 138 30.91 5.61 1.99
N HIS A 139 31.98 6.25 1.50
CA HIS A 139 32.66 7.28 2.31
C HIS A 139 31.71 8.46 2.57
N ASP A 140 31.69 8.93 3.80
CA ASP A 140 30.97 10.16 4.14
C ASP A 140 31.74 11.39 3.65
N LEU A 141 31.13 12.12 2.73
CA LEU A 141 31.64 13.39 2.20
C LEU A 141 30.91 14.60 2.81
N GLY A 142 30.31 14.41 3.99
CA GLY A 142 29.60 15.41 4.75
C GLY A 142 28.10 15.45 4.50
N LEU A 143 27.42 16.21 5.37
CA LEU A 143 25.97 16.24 5.49
C LEU A 143 25.23 16.48 4.16
N LYS A 144 25.68 17.44 3.36
CA LYS A 144 25.04 17.76 2.07
C LYS A 144 25.04 16.56 1.11
N ARG A 145 26.15 15.81 1.08
CA ARG A 145 26.25 14.61 0.23
C ARG A 145 25.37 13.48 0.75
N ALA A 146 25.34 13.27 2.07
CA ALA A 146 24.48 12.27 2.68
C ALA A 146 22.99 12.60 2.47
N GLN A 147 22.59 13.86 2.57
CA GLN A 147 21.23 14.32 2.23
C GLN A 147 20.90 14.13 0.76
N GLN A 148 21.84 14.43 -0.15
CA GLN A 148 21.64 14.21 -1.58
C GLN A 148 21.51 12.73 -1.89
N MET A 149 22.35 11.85 -1.31
CA MET A 149 22.26 10.40 -1.46
C MET A 149 20.89 9.87 -0.99
N PHE A 150 20.42 10.33 0.18
CA PHE A 150 19.08 10.00 0.65
C PHE A 150 17.99 10.42 -0.35
N SER A 151 18.11 11.63 -0.92
CA SER A 151 17.18 12.14 -1.92
C SER A 151 17.20 11.27 -3.18
N ASP A 152 18.38 10.96 -3.71
CA ASP A 152 18.56 10.21 -4.96
C ASP A 152 18.05 8.76 -4.82
N LEU A 153 18.35 8.10 -3.70
CA LEU A 153 17.88 6.73 -3.42
C LEU A 153 16.34 6.65 -3.33
N ASN A 154 15.68 7.72 -2.88
CA ASN A 154 14.22 7.73 -2.69
C ASN A 154 13.45 8.35 -3.87
N LYS A 155 14.05 9.30 -4.60
CA LYS A 155 13.39 10.08 -5.66
C LYS A 155 12.89 9.22 -6.81
N PHE A 156 13.66 8.21 -7.19
CA PHE A 156 13.38 7.34 -8.34
C PHE A 156 12.77 6.00 -7.95
N ALA A 157 12.53 5.76 -6.64
CA ALA A 157 11.88 4.56 -6.16
C ALA A 157 10.37 4.60 -6.50
N LEU A 158 9.98 3.91 -7.56
CA LEU A 158 8.58 3.71 -7.91
C LEU A 158 7.97 2.64 -7.00
N ARG A 159 6.89 3.00 -6.30
CA ARG A 159 6.12 2.01 -5.55
C ARG A 159 5.18 1.28 -6.51
N PRO A 160 5.16 -0.06 -6.50
CA PRO A 160 4.15 -0.79 -7.25
C PRO A 160 2.75 -0.33 -6.86
N THR A 161 1.84 -0.36 -7.81
CA THR A 161 0.43 -0.04 -7.55
C THR A 161 -0.18 -1.02 -6.55
N HIS A 162 -1.29 -0.64 -5.92
CA HIS A 162 -1.97 -1.54 -4.98
C HIS A 162 -2.51 -2.80 -5.69
N SER A 163 -3.00 -2.67 -6.93
CA SER A 163 -3.43 -3.82 -7.73
C SER A 163 -2.28 -4.79 -8.00
N LEU A 164 -1.12 -4.27 -8.43
CA LEU A 164 0.06 -5.09 -8.71
C LEU A 164 0.59 -5.80 -7.45
N ASN A 165 0.58 -5.10 -6.30
CA ASN A 165 0.95 -5.71 -5.02
C ASN A 165 0.03 -6.90 -4.66
N ILE A 166 -1.30 -6.76 -4.82
CA ILE A 166 -2.24 -7.85 -4.60
C ILE A 166 -1.99 -9.00 -5.58
N MET A 167 -1.74 -8.68 -6.86
CA MET A 167 -1.51 -9.68 -7.91
C MET A 167 -0.30 -10.56 -7.60
N TYR A 168 0.80 -9.95 -7.11
CA TYR A 168 2.05 -10.67 -6.80
C TYR A 168 2.09 -11.25 -5.39
N ASP A 169 1.19 -10.83 -4.49
CA ASP A 169 1.15 -11.40 -3.15
C ASP A 169 0.47 -12.78 -3.18
N ASN A 170 1.31 -13.81 -3.01
CA ASN A 170 0.89 -15.21 -2.94
C ASN A 170 0.88 -15.75 -1.50
N ARG A 171 1.11 -14.91 -0.49
CA ARG A 171 1.10 -15.29 0.93
C ARG A 171 -0.18 -14.85 1.62
N ASP A 172 -0.62 -13.62 1.35
CA ASP A 172 -1.82 -13.06 1.95
C ASP A 172 -3.08 -13.79 1.48
N ALA A 173 -3.85 -14.31 2.44
CA ALA A 173 -5.06 -15.08 2.15
C ALA A 173 -6.15 -14.23 1.47
N ASP A 174 -6.26 -12.93 1.83
CA ASP A 174 -7.24 -12.02 1.22
C ASP A 174 -6.87 -11.72 -0.24
N SER A 175 -5.56 -11.61 -0.55
CA SER A 175 -5.05 -11.43 -1.91
C SER A 175 -5.32 -12.66 -2.78
N LYS A 176 -5.06 -13.87 -2.25
CA LYS A 176 -5.39 -15.13 -2.92
C LYS A 176 -6.87 -15.24 -3.20
N LEU A 177 -7.71 -15.00 -2.18
CA LEU A 177 -9.16 -15.08 -2.29
C LEU A 177 -9.69 -14.13 -3.39
N SER A 178 -9.16 -12.91 -3.45
CA SER A 178 -9.58 -11.93 -4.45
C SER A 178 -9.22 -12.37 -5.88
N LYS A 179 -8.04 -12.98 -6.07
CA LYS A 179 -7.61 -13.53 -7.36
C LYS A 179 -8.51 -14.72 -7.78
N GLU A 180 -8.87 -15.60 -6.87
CA GLU A 180 -9.77 -16.72 -7.15
C GLU A 180 -11.19 -16.26 -7.45
N ILE A 181 -11.71 -15.26 -6.75
CA ILE A 181 -13.01 -14.66 -7.07
C ILE A 181 -13.00 -14.08 -8.48
N ILE A 182 -11.96 -13.33 -8.87
CA ILE A 182 -11.85 -12.78 -10.22
C ILE A 182 -11.78 -13.89 -11.28
N ALA A 183 -11.09 -14.98 -10.99
CA ALA A 183 -10.97 -16.11 -11.91
C ALA A 183 -12.25 -16.95 -12.06
N ASN A 184 -13.18 -16.89 -11.07
CA ASN A 184 -14.36 -17.77 -11.05
C ASN A 184 -15.69 -17.02 -11.21
N VAL A 185 -15.72 -15.68 -11.14
CA VAL A 185 -16.93 -14.88 -11.39
C VAL A 185 -16.93 -14.42 -12.84
N PRO A 186 -17.88 -14.88 -13.67
CA PRO A 186 -17.85 -14.69 -15.13
C PRO A 186 -17.68 -13.24 -15.57
N VAL A 187 -18.41 -12.30 -14.94
CA VAL A 187 -18.36 -10.86 -15.30
C VAL A 187 -16.98 -10.23 -15.09
N PHE A 188 -16.12 -10.83 -14.27
CA PHE A 188 -14.79 -10.30 -14.04
C PHE A 188 -13.76 -10.75 -15.09
N HIS A 189 -14.07 -11.78 -15.89
CA HIS A 189 -13.17 -12.29 -16.92
C HIS A 189 -12.86 -11.20 -17.95
N GLY A 190 -11.59 -10.83 -18.07
CA GLY A 190 -11.11 -9.80 -19.02
C GLY A 190 -11.52 -8.37 -18.70
N LEU A 191 -12.34 -8.15 -17.65
CA LEU A 191 -12.84 -6.83 -17.28
C LEU A 191 -12.14 -6.23 -16.04
N VAL A 192 -11.15 -6.91 -15.46
CA VAL A 192 -10.40 -6.43 -14.30
C VAL A 192 -8.99 -6.01 -14.68
N ASP A 193 -8.63 -4.76 -14.38
CA ASP A 193 -7.25 -4.27 -14.45
C ASP A 193 -6.47 -4.74 -13.21
N THR A 194 -5.45 -5.56 -13.43
CA THR A 194 -4.62 -6.16 -12.39
C THR A 194 -3.35 -5.36 -12.09
N GLU A 195 -3.07 -4.32 -12.88
CA GLU A 195 -1.84 -3.53 -12.77
C GLU A 195 -2.07 -2.16 -12.16
N HIS A 196 -3.16 -1.48 -12.51
CA HIS A 196 -3.38 -0.09 -12.14
C HIS A 196 -4.44 0.06 -11.04
N THR A 197 -4.39 1.17 -10.32
CA THR A 197 -5.42 1.58 -9.35
C THR A 197 -6.46 2.51 -9.95
N SER A 198 -6.17 3.06 -11.12
CA SER A 198 -7.09 3.85 -11.95
C SER A 198 -7.03 3.34 -13.39
N ILE A 199 -8.19 3.19 -14.02
CA ILE A 199 -8.31 2.61 -15.35
C ILE A 199 -8.29 3.72 -16.38
N SER A 200 -7.43 3.60 -17.40
CA SER A 200 -7.39 4.52 -18.53
C SER A 200 -8.72 4.51 -19.31
N ASN A 201 -9.13 5.68 -19.82
CA ASN A 201 -10.34 5.78 -20.65
C ASN A 201 -10.28 4.92 -21.92
N ARG A 202 -9.09 4.54 -22.39
CA ARG A 202 -8.92 3.65 -23.55
C ARG A 202 -9.01 2.16 -23.21
N SER A 203 -9.02 1.82 -21.94
CA SER A 203 -9.05 0.43 -21.48
C SER A 203 -10.44 -0.19 -21.61
N ASN A 204 -10.47 -1.48 -21.94
CA ASN A 204 -11.68 -2.28 -21.96
C ASN A 204 -12.06 -2.85 -20.58
N GLN A 205 -11.20 -2.71 -19.57
CA GLN A 205 -11.50 -3.15 -18.21
C GLN A 205 -12.54 -2.24 -17.55
N LEU A 206 -13.36 -2.83 -16.71
CA LEU A 206 -14.42 -2.15 -15.96
C LEU A 206 -14.05 -1.94 -14.49
N PHE A 207 -13.26 -2.84 -13.93
CA PHE A 207 -12.90 -2.88 -12.52
C PHE A 207 -11.38 -2.83 -12.33
N THR A 208 -10.93 -2.47 -11.13
CA THR A 208 -9.54 -2.68 -10.69
C THR A 208 -9.47 -3.84 -9.72
N LEU A 209 -8.39 -4.62 -9.76
CA LEU A 209 -8.15 -5.69 -8.76
C LEU A 209 -8.19 -5.12 -7.34
N SER A 210 -7.59 -3.95 -7.11
CA SER A 210 -7.63 -3.29 -5.80
C SER A 210 -9.04 -2.88 -5.35
N GLY A 211 -9.96 -2.61 -6.29
CA GLY A 211 -11.37 -2.35 -6.01
C GLY A 211 -12.09 -3.60 -5.54
N ILE A 212 -11.99 -4.69 -6.32
CA ILE A 212 -12.57 -5.99 -5.97
C ILE A 212 -12.01 -6.51 -4.65
N HIS A 213 -10.69 -6.42 -4.44
CA HIS A 213 -10.05 -6.82 -3.19
C HIS A 213 -10.64 -6.07 -1.98
N ARG A 214 -10.81 -4.74 -2.08
CA ARG A 214 -11.42 -3.95 -0.99
C ARG A 214 -12.87 -4.35 -0.71
N GLY A 215 -13.64 -4.62 -1.75
CA GLY A 215 -15.00 -5.10 -1.62
C GLY A 215 -15.07 -6.48 -0.98
N THR A 216 -14.25 -7.42 -1.44
CA THR A 216 -14.16 -8.79 -0.89
C THR A 216 -13.70 -8.77 0.58
N LYS A 217 -12.71 -7.96 0.90
CA LYS A 217 -12.26 -7.79 2.29
C LYS A 217 -13.34 -7.20 3.19
N ALA A 218 -14.12 -6.24 2.69
CA ALA A 218 -15.27 -5.70 3.41
C ALA A 218 -16.35 -6.76 3.62
N LEU A 219 -16.62 -7.60 2.62
CA LEU A 219 -17.61 -8.70 2.68
C LEU A 219 -17.31 -9.69 3.81
N PHE A 220 -16.05 -9.98 4.07
CA PHE A 220 -15.64 -10.95 5.10
C PHE A 220 -15.10 -10.32 6.38
N SER A 221 -15.21 -8.99 6.54
CA SER A 221 -14.72 -8.29 7.72
C SER A 221 -15.31 -8.86 9.00
N GLY A 222 -14.43 -9.32 9.92
CA GLY A 222 -14.82 -9.90 11.22
C GLY A 222 -15.59 -11.21 11.15
N LEU A 223 -15.61 -11.91 10.00
CA LEU A 223 -16.11 -13.29 9.88
C LEU A 223 -14.93 -14.26 10.06
N THR A 224 -15.06 -15.19 10.98
CA THR A 224 -14.02 -16.19 11.33
C THR A 224 -14.15 -17.48 10.50
N TRP A 225 -14.73 -17.38 9.30
CA TRP A 225 -14.87 -18.53 8.39
C TRP A 225 -13.52 -18.96 7.83
N ASP A 226 -13.38 -20.25 7.55
CA ASP A 226 -12.22 -20.78 6.84
C ASP A 226 -12.12 -20.25 5.40
N TYR A 227 -11.01 -20.57 4.76
CA TYR A 227 -10.71 -20.08 3.42
C TYR A 227 -11.69 -20.59 2.37
N GLU A 228 -12.02 -21.89 2.39
CA GLU A 228 -12.89 -22.52 1.39
C GLU A 228 -14.31 -21.96 1.47
N LYS A 229 -14.84 -21.78 2.67
CA LYS A 229 -16.15 -21.15 2.87
C LYS A 229 -16.17 -19.71 2.37
N LYS A 230 -15.12 -18.92 2.65
CA LYS A 230 -15.02 -17.55 2.13
C LYS A 230 -14.93 -17.54 0.60
N ARG A 231 -14.23 -18.49 0.01
CA ARG A 231 -14.09 -18.64 -1.43
C ARG A 231 -15.45 -18.94 -2.08
N GLU A 232 -16.14 -19.97 -1.61
CA GLU A 232 -17.44 -20.40 -2.12
C GLU A 232 -18.48 -19.27 -2.01
N VAL A 233 -18.64 -18.70 -0.82
CA VAL A 233 -19.59 -17.61 -0.57
C VAL A 233 -19.20 -16.35 -1.34
N GLY A 234 -17.92 -16.04 -1.47
CA GLY A 234 -17.43 -14.87 -2.22
C GLY A 234 -17.74 -14.96 -3.71
N ILE A 235 -17.50 -16.12 -4.32
CA ILE A 235 -17.85 -16.39 -5.73
C ILE A 235 -19.37 -16.26 -5.91
N SER A 236 -20.15 -16.92 -5.07
CA SER A 236 -21.62 -16.89 -5.12
C SER A 236 -22.16 -15.45 -4.97
N PHE A 237 -21.63 -14.70 -4.00
CA PHE A 237 -22.05 -13.33 -3.74
C PHE A 237 -21.78 -12.40 -4.93
N TRP A 238 -20.54 -12.39 -5.46
CA TRP A 238 -20.20 -11.51 -6.58
C TRP A 238 -20.86 -11.93 -7.89
N THR A 239 -21.16 -13.21 -8.08
CA THR A 239 -21.99 -13.69 -9.18
C THR A 239 -23.41 -13.15 -9.05
N SER A 240 -24.02 -13.28 -7.87
CA SER A 240 -25.36 -12.73 -7.61
C SER A 240 -25.41 -11.21 -7.76
N VAL A 241 -24.37 -10.47 -7.32
CA VAL A 241 -24.29 -9.03 -7.58
C VAL A 241 -24.29 -8.77 -9.09
N SER A 242 -23.49 -9.51 -9.86
CA SER A 242 -23.40 -9.31 -11.31
C SER A 242 -24.74 -9.58 -12.03
N ASP A 243 -25.56 -10.48 -11.48
CA ASP A 243 -26.88 -10.78 -12.04
C ASP A 243 -27.88 -9.63 -11.94
N TYR A 244 -27.67 -8.71 -11.00
CA TYR A 244 -28.54 -7.56 -10.78
C TYR A 244 -27.92 -6.22 -11.17
N MET A 245 -26.69 -6.22 -11.69
CA MET A 245 -25.98 -5.03 -12.16
C MET A 245 -26.01 -4.96 -13.69
N GLN A 246 -27.05 -4.33 -14.25
CA GLN A 246 -27.25 -4.28 -15.71
C GLN A 246 -26.06 -3.70 -16.46
N ASP A 247 -25.42 -2.64 -15.95
CA ASP A 247 -24.24 -2.06 -16.58
C ASP A 247 -23.08 -3.06 -16.74
N TRP A 248 -22.91 -3.96 -15.76
CA TRP A 248 -21.85 -4.98 -15.79
C TRP A 248 -22.15 -6.04 -16.85
N LYS A 249 -23.41 -6.48 -16.93
CA LYS A 249 -23.87 -7.41 -17.97
C LYS A 249 -23.71 -6.81 -19.37
N ASP A 250 -24.13 -5.57 -19.56
CA ASP A 250 -24.03 -4.89 -20.85
C ASP A 250 -22.59 -4.81 -21.36
N VAL A 251 -21.62 -4.60 -20.45
CA VAL A 251 -20.20 -4.58 -20.82
C VAL A 251 -19.69 -5.98 -21.08
N TYR A 252 -20.04 -6.96 -20.22
CA TYR A 252 -19.62 -8.36 -20.36
C TYR A 252 -20.12 -8.98 -21.65
N GLU A 253 -21.36 -8.69 -22.04
CA GLU A 253 -22.00 -9.15 -23.27
C GLU A 253 -21.58 -8.30 -24.50
N GLY A 254 -20.74 -7.29 -24.33
CA GLY A 254 -20.27 -6.42 -25.42
C GLY A 254 -21.30 -5.41 -25.94
N LYS A 255 -22.44 -5.25 -25.27
CA LYS A 255 -23.52 -4.30 -25.62
C LYS A 255 -23.11 -2.86 -25.38
N LYS A 256 -22.30 -2.61 -24.33
CA LYS A 256 -21.75 -1.29 -23.99
C LYS A 256 -20.23 -1.36 -23.83
N LYS A 257 -19.55 -0.26 -24.12
CA LYS A 257 -18.12 -0.14 -23.87
C LYS A 257 -17.84 0.18 -22.40
N ALA A 258 -16.83 -0.47 -21.81
CA ALA A 258 -16.45 -0.26 -20.40
C ALA A 258 -16.17 1.21 -20.05
N TYR A 259 -15.54 1.96 -20.96
CA TYR A 259 -15.24 3.39 -20.71
C TYR A 259 -16.51 4.24 -20.55
N VAL A 260 -17.59 3.93 -21.30
CA VAL A 260 -18.87 4.63 -21.18
C VAL A 260 -19.45 4.43 -19.78
N ILE A 261 -19.48 3.18 -19.32
CA ILE A 261 -19.97 2.88 -17.97
C ILE A 261 -19.10 3.56 -16.90
N ARG A 262 -17.79 3.56 -17.04
CA ARG A 262 -16.92 4.24 -16.06
C ARG A 262 -17.09 5.77 -16.06
N GLN A 263 -17.45 6.37 -17.19
CA GLN A 263 -17.72 7.80 -17.28
C GLN A 263 -19.08 8.19 -16.72
N ASP A 264 -20.11 7.42 -17.03
CA ASP A 264 -21.50 7.82 -16.82
C ASP A 264 -22.17 7.17 -15.61
N SER A 265 -21.59 6.09 -15.08
CA SER A 265 -22.19 5.30 -14.00
C SER A 265 -21.27 5.19 -12.77
N LEU A 266 -21.87 5.07 -11.60
CA LEU A 266 -21.18 4.75 -10.36
C LEU A 266 -21.08 3.23 -10.11
N SER A 267 -21.79 2.42 -10.88
CA SER A 267 -21.97 0.98 -10.64
C SER A 267 -20.66 0.20 -10.47
N SER A 268 -19.61 0.54 -11.24
CA SER A 268 -18.32 -0.17 -11.26
C SER A 268 -17.21 0.49 -10.43
N LEU A 269 -17.50 1.63 -9.81
CA LEU A 269 -16.48 2.37 -9.06
C LEU A 269 -16.08 1.67 -7.76
N SER A 270 -14.82 1.83 -7.34
CA SER A 270 -14.30 1.21 -6.12
C SER A 270 -15.09 1.54 -4.86
N ILE A 271 -15.73 2.72 -4.79
CA ILE A 271 -16.61 3.11 -3.68
C ILE A 271 -17.86 2.24 -3.63
N THR A 272 -18.45 1.94 -4.78
CA THR A 272 -19.62 1.05 -4.91
C THR A 272 -19.26 -0.39 -4.58
N ILE A 273 -18.18 -0.90 -5.16
CA ILE A 273 -17.69 -2.28 -4.91
C ILE A 273 -17.45 -2.49 -3.41
N LYS A 274 -16.78 -1.52 -2.75
CA LYS A 274 -16.58 -1.60 -1.29
C LYS A 274 -17.89 -1.51 -0.52
N GLY A 275 -18.80 -0.63 -0.93
CA GLY A 275 -20.14 -0.50 -0.32
C GLY A 275 -20.95 -1.80 -0.42
N LEU A 276 -20.96 -2.45 -1.59
CA LEU A 276 -21.59 -3.74 -1.81
C LEU A 276 -21.02 -4.82 -0.88
N GLY A 277 -19.67 -4.86 -0.73
CA GLY A 277 -19.03 -5.76 0.23
C GLY A 277 -19.44 -5.48 1.67
N THR A 278 -19.50 -4.21 2.09
CA THR A 278 -19.91 -3.82 3.46
C THR A 278 -21.36 -4.25 3.75
N VAL A 279 -22.27 -3.95 2.84
CA VAL A 279 -23.69 -4.29 3.03
C VAL A 279 -23.89 -5.80 2.88
N GLY A 280 -23.17 -6.46 1.98
CA GLY A 280 -23.14 -7.93 1.88
C GLY A 280 -22.70 -8.59 3.19
N ASN A 281 -21.68 -8.05 3.88
CA ASN A 281 -21.28 -8.52 5.21
C ASN A 281 -22.44 -8.46 6.22
N GLU A 282 -23.18 -7.37 6.22
CA GLU A 282 -24.33 -7.22 7.11
C GLU A 282 -25.42 -8.29 6.83
N ILE A 283 -25.69 -8.57 5.55
CA ILE A 283 -26.66 -9.61 5.16
C ILE A 283 -26.15 -11.00 5.59
N LEU A 284 -24.90 -11.32 5.29
CA LEU A 284 -24.29 -12.61 5.64
C LEU A 284 -24.31 -12.89 7.15
N ARG A 285 -24.23 -11.85 7.98
CA ARG A 285 -24.33 -11.97 9.45
C ARG A 285 -25.72 -12.13 9.98
N GLN A 286 -26.70 -11.46 9.37
CA GLN A 286 -28.05 -11.33 9.93
C GLN A 286 -29.05 -12.30 9.30
N ALA A 287 -28.95 -12.52 7.98
CA ALA A 287 -29.92 -13.28 7.22
C ALA A 287 -29.29 -13.86 5.94
N PRO A 288 -28.34 -14.81 6.04
CA PRO A 288 -27.57 -15.30 4.89
C PRO A 288 -28.45 -15.90 3.77
N ASP A 289 -29.59 -16.49 4.10
CA ASP A 289 -30.51 -17.07 3.13
C ASP A 289 -31.25 -16.03 2.28
N THR A 290 -31.18 -14.76 2.65
CA THR A 290 -31.85 -13.67 1.94
C THR A 290 -30.95 -12.90 0.97
N VAL A 291 -29.67 -13.31 0.81
CA VAL A 291 -28.68 -12.60 -0.01
C VAL A 291 -29.23 -12.31 -1.40
N ASN A 292 -29.72 -13.29 -2.10
CA ASN A 292 -30.19 -13.15 -3.48
C ASN A 292 -31.41 -12.21 -3.58
N THR A 293 -32.39 -12.37 -2.69
CA THR A 293 -33.58 -11.50 -2.62
C THR A 293 -33.20 -10.06 -2.26
N ALA A 294 -32.24 -9.86 -1.38
CA ALA A 294 -31.74 -8.53 -1.02
C ALA A 294 -31.01 -7.87 -2.19
N LEU A 295 -30.12 -8.61 -2.87
CA LEU A 295 -29.33 -8.11 -4.01
C LEU A 295 -30.20 -7.82 -5.24
N SER A 296 -31.34 -8.54 -5.45
CA SER A 296 -32.23 -8.26 -6.58
C SER A 296 -32.74 -6.82 -6.60
N ARG A 297 -32.81 -6.16 -5.45
CA ARG A 297 -33.22 -4.76 -5.31
C ARG A 297 -32.18 -3.76 -5.83
N LEU A 298 -30.95 -4.18 -6.16
CA LEU A 298 -29.97 -3.33 -6.84
C LEU A 298 -30.46 -2.86 -8.21
N THR A 299 -31.39 -3.58 -8.82
CA THR A 299 -32.04 -3.20 -10.09
C THR A 299 -32.90 -1.94 -9.97
N THR A 300 -33.31 -1.53 -8.75
CA THR A 300 -34.10 -0.32 -8.52
C THR A 300 -33.25 0.96 -8.44
N ILE A 301 -31.92 0.84 -8.38
CA ILE A 301 -31.01 1.96 -8.26
C ILE A 301 -30.69 2.52 -9.66
N ASP A 302 -30.93 3.82 -9.85
CA ASP A 302 -30.36 4.54 -11.01
C ASP A 302 -28.89 4.81 -10.74
N TRP A 303 -28.01 4.07 -11.44
CA TRP A 303 -26.57 4.19 -11.30
C TRP A 303 -25.94 5.33 -12.08
N HIS A 304 -26.71 6.06 -12.89
CA HIS A 304 -26.18 7.17 -13.70
C HIS A 304 -25.72 8.33 -12.81
N LYS A 305 -24.50 8.84 -13.02
CA LYS A 305 -23.88 9.91 -12.22
C LYS A 305 -24.75 11.16 -12.04
N ASN A 306 -25.54 11.49 -13.08
CA ASN A 306 -26.43 12.64 -13.06
C ASN A 306 -27.75 12.36 -12.35
N GLY A 307 -27.98 11.14 -11.86
CA GLY A 307 -29.14 10.80 -11.08
C GLY A 307 -29.23 11.62 -9.80
N PRO A 308 -30.46 11.96 -9.35
CA PRO A 308 -30.66 12.80 -8.15
C PRO A 308 -30.08 12.18 -6.88
N LEU A 309 -30.00 10.85 -6.83
CA LEU A 309 -29.49 10.07 -5.70
C LEU A 309 -28.03 10.38 -5.35
N TRP A 310 -27.23 10.83 -6.34
CA TRP A 310 -25.79 10.99 -6.21
C TRP A 310 -25.33 12.45 -6.05
N LYS A 311 -26.14 13.40 -6.52
CA LYS A 311 -25.78 14.82 -6.58
C LYS A 311 -25.59 15.47 -5.21
N GLU A 312 -26.17 14.92 -4.17
CA GLU A 312 -26.14 15.53 -2.82
C GLU A 312 -24.97 14.98 -1.97
N GLY A 313 -23.77 14.77 -2.55
CA GLY A 313 -22.58 14.50 -1.74
C GLY A 313 -21.63 13.43 -2.27
N ILE A 314 -22.06 12.55 -3.19
CA ILE A 314 -21.15 11.60 -3.82
C ILE A 314 -20.55 12.16 -5.11
N VAL A 315 -21.36 12.84 -5.91
CA VAL A 315 -20.94 13.53 -7.14
C VAL A 315 -21.02 15.04 -6.92
N VAL A 316 -19.88 15.72 -7.00
CA VAL A 316 -19.76 17.17 -6.89
C VAL A 316 -19.09 17.66 -8.18
N ASP A 317 -19.67 18.62 -8.84
CA ASP A 317 -19.18 19.17 -10.13
C ASP A 317 -18.83 18.09 -11.16
N GLY A 318 -19.72 17.08 -11.29
CA GLY A 318 -19.55 15.97 -12.24
C GLY A 318 -18.47 14.94 -11.86
N SER A 319 -17.77 15.13 -10.75
CA SER A 319 -16.71 14.25 -10.25
C SER A 319 -17.11 13.50 -8.99
N VAL A 320 -16.71 12.23 -8.89
CA VAL A 320 -16.96 11.44 -7.69
C VAL A 320 -15.94 11.78 -6.61
N VAL A 321 -16.42 12.23 -5.45
CA VAL A 321 -15.57 12.55 -4.30
C VAL A 321 -15.24 11.28 -3.55
N SER A 322 -13.94 11.01 -3.36
CA SER A 322 -13.47 9.85 -2.59
C SER A 322 -13.06 10.26 -1.17
N SER A 323 -13.98 10.11 -0.24
CA SER A 323 -13.78 10.41 1.20
C SER A 323 -14.42 9.34 2.09
N ARG A 324 -14.12 9.38 3.39
CA ARG A 324 -14.82 8.51 4.36
C ARG A 324 -16.31 8.84 4.46
N ALA A 325 -16.68 10.11 4.30
CA ALA A 325 -18.06 10.55 4.33
C ALA A 325 -18.85 10.00 3.14
N THR A 326 -18.29 10.15 1.91
CA THR A 326 -18.95 9.64 0.70
C THR A 326 -19.03 8.12 0.68
N GLN A 327 -18.05 7.41 1.26
CA GLN A 327 -18.11 5.95 1.43
C GLN A 327 -19.28 5.56 2.34
N LYS A 328 -19.45 6.23 3.51
CA LYS A 328 -20.58 5.97 4.40
C LYS A 328 -21.93 6.29 3.76
N MET A 329 -21.98 7.35 2.95
CA MET A 329 -23.20 7.71 2.20
C MET A 329 -23.55 6.62 1.18
N MET A 330 -22.59 6.13 0.39
CA MET A 330 -22.78 5.00 -0.53
C MET A 330 -23.30 3.74 0.22
N GLU A 331 -22.69 3.40 1.33
CA GLU A 331 -23.11 2.27 2.17
C GLU A 331 -24.54 2.46 2.70
N SER A 332 -24.93 3.67 3.09
CA SER A 332 -26.30 4.00 3.54
C SER A 332 -27.31 3.84 2.42
N ILE A 333 -27.02 4.38 1.23
CA ILE A 333 -27.87 4.24 0.05
C ILE A 333 -28.09 2.77 -0.31
N LEU A 334 -27.01 2.00 -0.39
CA LEU A 334 -27.10 0.57 -0.68
C LEU A 334 -27.90 -0.21 0.36
N ARG A 335 -27.69 0.09 1.64
CA ARG A 335 -28.42 -0.53 2.75
C ARG A 335 -29.92 -0.25 2.68
N ASN A 336 -30.29 1.00 2.39
CA ASN A 336 -31.70 1.38 2.25
C ASN A 336 -32.36 0.74 1.04
N ALA A 337 -31.69 0.71 -0.13
CA ALA A 337 -32.17 0.03 -1.32
C ALA A 337 -32.43 -1.47 -1.07
N ILE A 338 -31.45 -2.17 -0.50
CA ILE A 338 -31.53 -3.59 -0.18
C ILE A 338 -32.63 -3.91 0.83
N ARG A 339 -32.95 -3.00 1.75
CA ARG A 339 -34.08 -3.12 2.69
C ARG A 339 -35.44 -2.83 2.04
N GLY A 340 -35.47 -2.37 0.81
CA GLY A 340 -36.69 -2.08 0.06
C GLY A 340 -37.27 -0.68 0.27
N ALA A 341 -36.44 0.28 0.69
CA ALA A 341 -36.84 1.68 0.73
C ALA A 341 -36.97 2.25 -0.70
N ALA A 342 -38.00 3.04 -0.96
CA ALA A 342 -38.18 3.73 -2.23
C ALA A 342 -37.08 4.79 -2.44
N ASN A 343 -36.73 5.09 -3.71
CA ASN A 343 -35.62 5.99 -4.06
C ASN A 343 -35.70 7.36 -3.36
N GLY A 344 -36.89 7.93 -3.15
CA GLY A 344 -37.06 9.18 -2.41
C GLY A 344 -36.75 9.09 -0.90
N GLN A 345 -36.84 7.88 -0.31
CA GLN A 345 -36.53 7.63 1.11
C GLN A 345 -35.05 7.27 1.32
N LEU A 346 -34.29 7.00 0.24
CA LEU A 346 -32.87 6.65 0.30
C LEU A 346 -32.02 7.86 0.76
N ILE A 347 -32.49 9.07 0.50
CA ILE A 347 -31.78 10.34 0.82
C ILE A 347 -32.02 10.77 2.28
N ASP A 348 -33.25 10.60 2.80
CA ASP A 348 -33.71 11.24 4.06
C ASP A 348 -33.05 10.64 5.33
N LYS A 349 -32.65 9.37 5.32
CA LYS A 349 -32.04 8.72 6.49
C LYS A 349 -30.51 8.89 6.61
N GLY A 350 -29.85 9.45 5.58
CA GLY A 350 -28.42 9.79 5.62
C GLY A 350 -28.10 11.07 6.40
N ARG A 351 -29.06 11.96 6.57
CA ARG A 351 -28.90 13.25 7.30
C ARG A 351 -28.91 13.11 8.83
N SER A 352 -29.46 12.04 9.38
CA SER A 352 -29.70 11.92 10.83
C SER A 352 -28.51 11.55 11.70
N THR A 353 -27.30 11.34 11.14
CA THR A 353 -26.11 10.94 11.93
C THR A 353 -24.85 11.77 11.67
N ALA A 354 -24.94 12.83 10.87
CA ALA A 354 -23.84 13.78 10.72
C ALA A 354 -24.18 15.08 11.47
N ASN A 355 -23.95 15.10 12.77
CA ASN A 355 -23.74 16.38 13.48
C ASN A 355 -22.43 16.96 12.87
N ILE A 356 -22.60 17.89 11.94
CA ILE A 356 -21.54 18.76 11.47
C ILE A 356 -21.26 19.71 12.63
N GLY A 357 -20.27 19.37 13.45
CA GLY A 357 -19.69 20.31 14.40
C GLY A 357 -19.15 21.51 13.63
N ASP A 358 -19.56 22.68 14.03
CA ASP A 358 -19.16 23.99 13.53
C ASP A 358 -17.63 24.06 13.34
N TYR A 359 -17.20 24.16 12.08
CA TYR A 359 -15.87 24.69 11.78
C TYR A 359 -16.01 26.20 11.60
N PRO A 360 -15.25 27.02 12.34
CA PRO A 360 -15.24 28.45 12.13
C PRO A 360 -14.69 28.75 10.72
N THR A 361 -15.51 29.41 9.93
CA THR A 361 -15.11 30.06 8.68
C THR A 361 -14.28 31.29 9.01
N ASP A 362 -12.97 31.15 9.13
CA ASP A 362 -12.05 32.30 9.06
C ASP A 362 -11.36 32.32 7.69
N LEU A 363 -11.99 33.02 6.77
CA LEU A 363 -11.52 33.35 5.43
C LEU A 363 -10.91 34.76 5.43
N SER A 364 -9.94 35.01 6.30
CA SER A 364 -9.13 36.20 6.19
C SER A 364 -7.69 35.87 6.50
N LEU A 365 -6.91 35.64 5.47
CA LEU A 365 -5.46 35.83 5.37
C LEU A 365 -4.86 34.86 4.33
N ARG A 366 -4.86 35.25 3.07
CA ARG A 366 -3.82 34.94 2.07
C ARG A 366 -4.06 35.73 0.78
N GLN A 367 -3.76 37.01 0.84
CA GLN A 367 -3.29 37.76 -0.32
C GLN A 367 -1.86 38.16 -0.07
N HIS A 368 -0.93 37.55 -0.74
CA HIS A 368 0.33 38.17 -1.13
C HIS A 368 0.78 37.59 -2.48
N PRO A 369 0.96 38.45 -3.47
CA PRO A 369 1.49 38.05 -4.78
C PRO A 369 3.00 37.83 -4.70
N LEU A 370 3.47 36.75 -5.28
CA LEU A 370 4.89 36.51 -5.55
C LEU A 370 5.30 37.38 -6.73
N ASP A 371 6.06 38.41 -6.47
CA ASP A 371 6.85 39.15 -7.46
C ASP A 371 7.98 38.25 -7.98
N LEU A 372 7.91 37.94 -9.27
CA LEU A 372 9.00 37.42 -10.08
C LEU A 372 9.91 38.60 -10.49
N ARG A 373 11.11 38.69 -9.92
CA ARG A 373 12.28 39.32 -10.60
C ARG A 373 13.60 38.82 -10.05
N LEU A 374 14.40 38.30 -11.00
CA LEU A 374 15.85 38.01 -11.05
C LEU A 374 16.26 36.64 -10.54
#